data_18dc009de459a334cb882ead64cbf55e
#
_entry.id   18dc009de459a334cb882ead64cbf55e
#
_cell.length_a   1.000
_cell.length_b   1.000
_cell.length_c   1.000
_cell.angle_alpha   90.00
_cell.angle_beta   90.00
_cell.angle_gamma   90.00
#
_symmetry.space_group_name_H-M   'P 1'
#
loop_
_entity.id
_entity.type
_entity.pdbx_description
1 polymer ?
#
loop_
_entity_poly.entity_id
_entity_poly.type
_entity_poly.pdbx_seq_one_letter_code
_entity_poly.pdbx_strand_id
1 'polypeptide(L)'
;MFADGLLLTPDAATAWSAPPLARLDEADLAPLLALDPRPEFILLGTGPALARPAPALVAALEARGLGVEAMDSRAAARAWGLLRSEGRHIAAALLPFGR
;
A
#
# COMPACT_ATOMS: atom_id res chain seq x y z
N MET A 1 11.29 9.38 10.09
CA MET A 1 11.17 7.91 10.16
C MET A 1 9.71 7.51 10.30
N PHE A 2 9.28 6.55 9.56
CA PHE A 2 7.87 6.15 9.53
C PHE A 2 7.69 4.82 10.25
N ALA A 3 7.84 4.87 11.56
CA ALA A 3 7.89 3.65 12.38
C ALA A 3 6.59 2.87 12.40
N ASP A 4 5.45 3.56 12.24
CA ASP A 4 4.13 2.93 12.34
C ASP A 4 3.53 2.57 10.99
N GLY A 5 4.19 2.96 9.92
CA GLY A 5 3.72 2.70 8.57
C GLY A 5 3.81 3.94 7.69
N LEU A 6 3.54 3.74 6.42
CA LEU A 6 3.74 4.79 5.42
C LEU A 6 2.75 4.62 4.29
N LEU A 7 2.08 5.71 3.92
CA LEU A 7 1.29 5.76 2.69
C LEU A 7 2.05 6.57 1.66
N LEU A 8 2.19 6.02 0.46
CA LEU A 8 2.90 6.66 -0.64
C LEU A 8 1.93 6.95 -1.79
N THR A 9 1.92 8.19 -2.22
CA THR A 9 1.19 8.60 -3.42
C THR A 9 2.21 9.20 -4.39
N PRO A 10 1.83 9.46 -5.65
CA PRO A 10 2.79 10.08 -6.58
C PRO A 10 3.41 11.38 -6.08
N ASP A 11 2.71 12.10 -5.20
CA ASP A 11 3.14 13.41 -4.77
C ASP A 11 3.61 13.50 -3.32
N ALA A 12 3.38 12.47 -2.51
CA ALA A 12 3.63 12.60 -1.09
C ALA A 12 3.92 11.27 -0.41
N ALA A 13 4.67 11.34 0.68
CA ALA A 13 4.86 10.24 1.61
C ALA A 13 4.27 10.71 2.94
N THR A 14 3.34 9.95 3.49
CA THR A 14 2.60 10.35 4.67
C THR A 14 2.70 9.29 5.75
N ALA A 15 3.03 9.69 6.96
CA ALA A 15 3.04 8.79 8.10
C ALA A 15 1.64 8.20 8.30
N TRP A 16 1.60 6.94 8.63
CA TRP A 16 0.35 6.19 8.71
C TRP A 16 0.38 5.27 9.92
N SER A 17 -0.65 5.38 10.75
CA SER A 17 -0.80 4.46 11.88
C SER A 17 -1.46 3.20 11.36
N ALA A 18 -0.65 2.29 10.84
CA ALA A 18 -1.14 1.10 10.18
C ALA A 18 -1.76 0.15 11.20
N PRO A 19 -2.97 -0.39 10.92
CA PRO A 19 -3.51 -1.45 11.76
C PRO A 19 -2.77 -2.76 11.48
N PRO A 20 -2.95 -3.78 12.31
CA PRO A 20 -2.45 -5.11 11.96
C PRO A 20 -2.98 -5.54 10.62
N LEU A 21 -2.17 -6.26 9.86
CA LEU A 21 -2.55 -6.69 8.51
C LEU A 21 -3.90 -7.40 8.48
N ALA A 22 -4.16 -8.24 9.48
CA ALA A 22 -5.41 -9.00 9.51
C ALA A 22 -6.65 -8.13 9.69
N ARG A 23 -6.49 -6.88 10.15
CA ARG A 23 -7.59 -5.95 10.35
C ARG A 23 -7.62 -4.83 9.33
N LEU A 24 -6.69 -4.84 8.41
CA LEU A 24 -6.62 -3.79 7.39
C LEU A 24 -7.86 -3.84 6.51
N ASP A 25 -8.52 -2.70 6.35
CA ASP A 25 -9.70 -2.61 5.49
C ASP A 25 -9.65 -1.36 4.63
N GLU A 26 -10.69 -1.15 3.83
CA GLU A 26 -10.75 -0.03 2.90
C GLU A 26 -10.63 1.32 3.60
N ALA A 27 -11.24 1.47 4.77
CA ALA A 27 -11.24 2.74 5.47
C ALA A 27 -9.81 3.16 5.84
N ASP A 28 -8.95 2.19 6.14
CA ASP A 28 -7.56 2.46 6.48
C ASP A 28 -6.77 2.99 5.28
N LEU A 29 -7.24 2.72 4.07
CA LEU A 29 -6.58 3.13 2.83
C LEU A 29 -7.28 4.32 2.18
N ALA A 30 -8.18 4.98 2.88
CA ALA A 30 -8.98 6.07 2.33
C ALA A 30 -8.17 7.11 1.56
N PRO A 31 -7.00 7.58 2.05
CA PRO A 31 -6.23 8.57 1.29
C PRO A 31 -5.80 8.07 -0.08
N LEU A 32 -5.53 6.77 -0.22
CA LEU A 32 -5.14 6.20 -1.51
C LEU A 32 -6.35 6.05 -2.43
N LEU A 33 -7.50 5.73 -1.85
CA LEU A 33 -8.72 5.54 -2.62
C LEU A 33 -9.30 6.86 -3.12
N ALA A 34 -8.91 7.97 -2.49
CA ALA A 34 -9.35 9.30 -2.87
C ALA A 34 -8.51 9.93 -3.99
N LEU A 35 -7.44 9.27 -4.42
CA LEU A 35 -6.57 9.82 -5.46
C LEU A 35 -7.32 9.98 -6.79
N ASP A 36 -7.07 11.11 -7.45
CA ASP A 36 -7.64 11.39 -8.76
C ASP A 36 -6.52 12.00 -9.62
N PRO A 37 -6.12 11.35 -10.72
CA PRO A 37 -6.67 10.08 -11.22
C PRO A 37 -6.32 8.91 -10.32
N ARG A 38 -7.15 7.87 -10.42
CA ARG A 38 -6.96 6.66 -9.63
C ARG A 38 -5.64 5.98 -10.00
N PRO A 39 -4.92 5.43 -9.02
CA PRO A 39 -3.68 4.72 -9.33
C PRO A 39 -3.95 3.45 -10.12
N GLU A 40 -2.94 2.98 -10.84
CA GLU A 40 -3.05 1.74 -11.62
C GLU A 40 -3.30 0.54 -10.71
N PHE A 41 -2.59 0.50 -9.59
CA PHE A 41 -2.77 -0.53 -8.57
C PHE A 41 -2.12 -0.04 -7.28
N ILE A 42 -2.31 -0.81 -6.22
CA ILE A 42 -1.73 -0.50 -4.91
C ILE A 42 -0.68 -1.55 -4.58
N LEU A 43 0.52 -1.08 -4.22
CA LEU A 43 1.54 -1.93 -3.62
C LEU A 43 1.25 -2.02 -2.14
N LEU A 44 1.09 -3.23 -1.63
CA LEU A 44 0.84 -3.43 -0.21
C LEU A 44 2.06 -4.10 0.41
N GLY A 45 2.76 -3.35 1.26
CA GLY A 45 3.86 -3.89 2.05
C GLY A 45 3.30 -4.54 3.30
N THR A 46 3.52 -5.82 3.44
CA THR A 46 2.87 -6.62 4.49
C THR A 46 3.66 -6.70 5.79
N GLY A 47 4.75 -5.94 5.91
CA GLY A 47 5.58 -5.95 7.10
C GLY A 47 6.93 -6.59 6.84
N PRO A 48 7.58 -7.16 7.86
CA PRO A 48 8.94 -7.72 7.70
C PRO A 48 9.00 -8.96 6.81
N ALA A 49 7.85 -9.60 6.56
CA ALA A 49 7.78 -10.77 5.69
C ALA A 49 6.52 -10.72 4.86
N LEU A 50 6.53 -11.43 3.74
CA LEU A 50 5.32 -11.55 2.94
C LEU A 50 4.24 -12.27 3.75
N ALA A 51 3.06 -11.66 3.82
CA ALA A 51 1.90 -12.26 4.45
C ALA A 51 0.68 -11.96 3.59
N ARG A 52 -0.33 -12.79 3.72
CA ARG A 52 -1.53 -12.65 2.89
C ARG A 52 -2.49 -11.63 3.49
N PRO A 53 -2.90 -10.60 2.73
CA PRO A 53 -3.93 -9.69 3.23
C PRO A 53 -5.28 -10.40 3.30
N ALA A 54 -6.21 -9.83 4.08
CA ALA A 54 -7.55 -10.39 4.19
C ALA A 54 -8.20 -10.47 2.81
N PRO A 55 -8.77 -11.62 2.44
CA PRO A 55 -9.43 -11.73 1.13
C PRO A 55 -10.54 -10.71 0.93
N ALA A 56 -11.24 -10.31 1.99
CA ALA A 56 -12.29 -9.31 1.89
C ALA A 56 -11.75 -7.96 1.46
N LEU A 57 -10.56 -7.59 1.93
CA LEU A 57 -9.92 -6.34 1.51
C LEU A 57 -9.59 -6.37 0.03
N VAL A 58 -8.96 -7.46 -0.42
CA VAL A 58 -8.57 -7.59 -1.82
C VAL A 58 -9.80 -7.53 -2.71
N ALA A 59 -10.86 -8.25 -2.33
CA ALA A 59 -12.10 -8.25 -3.10
C ALA A 59 -12.73 -6.86 -3.16
N ALA A 60 -12.71 -6.13 -2.03
CA ALA A 60 -13.28 -4.79 -2.00
C ALA A 60 -12.53 -3.82 -2.90
N LEU A 61 -11.19 -3.91 -2.92
CA LEU A 61 -10.39 -3.05 -3.78
C LEU A 61 -10.56 -3.42 -5.25
N GLU A 62 -10.60 -4.70 -5.56
CA GLU A 62 -10.84 -5.16 -6.94
C GLU A 62 -12.22 -4.73 -7.43
N ALA A 63 -13.21 -4.70 -6.56
CA ALA A 63 -14.54 -4.21 -6.92
C ALA A 63 -14.51 -2.73 -7.31
N ARG A 64 -13.52 -1.98 -6.84
CA ARG A 64 -13.30 -0.58 -7.23
C ARG A 64 -12.43 -0.47 -8.49
N GLY A 65 -12.01 -1.59 -9.05
CA GLY A 65 -11.11 -1.60 -10.18
C GLY A 65 -9.64 -1.41 -9.82
N LEU A 66 -9.28 -1.63 -8.54
CA LEU A 66 -7.90 -1.49 -8.08
C LEU A 66 -7.31 -2.85 -7.77
N GLY A 67 -6.24 -3.21 -8.47
CA GLY A 67 -5.48 -4.39 -8.15
C GLY A 67 -4.59 -4.14 -6.94
N VAL A 68 -4.20 -5.22 -6.27
CA VAL A 68 -3.31 -5.17 -5.11
C VAL A 68 -2.14 -6.11 -5.35
N GLU A 69 -0.92 -5.57 -5.21
CA GLU A 69 0.30 -6.38 -5.28
C GLU A 69 0.89 -6.44 -3.88
N ALA A 70 0.80 -7.60 -3.25
CA ALA A 70 1.29 -7.77 -1.89
C ALA A 70 2.72 -8.31 -1.89
N MET A 71 3.55 -7.74 -1.04
CA MET A 71 4.93 -8.21 -0.85
C MET A 71 5.40 -7.70 0.50
N ASP A 72 6.54 -8.20 1.00
CA ASP A 72 7.06 -7.64 2.25
C ASP A 72 7.34 -6.15 2.05
N SER A 73 7.37 -5.39 3.15
CA SER A 73 7.43 -3.94 3.04
C SER A 73 8.72 -3.41 2.43
N ARG A 74 9.85 -4.11 2.61
CA ARG A 74 11.10 -3.68 1.98
C ARG A 74 11.04 -3.89 0.47
N ALA A 75 10.47 -5.01 0.03
CA ALA A 75 10.30 -5.26 -1.39
C ALA A 75 9.31 -4.27 -2.01
N ALA A 76 8.25 -3.94 -1.28
CA ALA A 76 7.27 -2.97 -1.76
C ALA A 76 7.90 -1.58 -1.91
N ALA A 77 8.75 -1.19 -0.97
CA ALA A 77 9.43 0.11 -1.05
C ALA A 77 10.36 0.17 -2.26
N ARG A 78 11.09 -0.92 -2.54
CA ARG A 78 11.96 -0.97 -3.72
C ARG A 78 11.17 -0.93 -5.00
N ALA A 79 10.07 -1.69 -5.06
CA ALA A 79 9.20 -1.69 -6.23
C ALA A 79 8.59 -0.31 -6.47
N TRP A 80 8.19 0.38 -5.40
CA TRP A 80 7.68 1.74 -5.49
C TRP A 80 8.69 2.65 -6.19
N GLY A 81 9.94 2.64 -5.69
CA GLY A 81 10.97 3.50 -6.26
C GLY A 81 11.21 3.22 -7.74
N LEU A 82 11.28 1.94 -8.10
CA LEU A 82 11.51 1.55 -9.48
C LEU A 82 10.35 1.99 -10.39
N LEU A 83 9.12 1.69 -9.99
CA LEU A 83 7.96 1.99 -10.81
C LEU A 83 7.74 3.50 -10.95
N ARG A 84 8.00 4.26 -9.88
CA ARG A 84 7.90 5.72 -9.96
C ARG A 84 8.96 6.30 -10.88
N SER A 85 10.16 5.72 -10.89
CA SER A 85 11.20 6.19 -11.81
C SER A 85 10.82 5.94 -13.27
N GLU A 86 9.92 5.00 -13.51
CA GLU A 86 9.37 4.73 -14.84
C GLU A 86 8.14 5.56 -15.14
N GLY A 87 7.75 6.47 -14.26
CA GLY A 87 6.60 7.33 -14.48
C GLY A 87 5.25 6.65 -14.22
N ARG A 88 5.24 5.48 -13.57
CA ARG A 88 3.98 4.77 -13.31
C ARG A 88 3.17 5.49 -12.23
N HIS A 89 1.88 5.56 -12.45
CA HIS A 89 0.95 6.21 -11.51
C HIS A 89 0.39 5.15 -10.57
N ILE A 90 1.05 4.96 -9.43
CA ILE A 90 0.69 3.94 -8.46
C ILE A 90 0.69 4.54 -7.05
N ALA A 91 0.12 3.79 -6.11
CA ALA A 91 0.13 4.15 -4.70
C ALA A 91 0.62 2.95 -3.90
N ALA A 92 1.05 3.19 -2.67
CA ALA A 92 1.53 2.12 -1.81
C ALA A 92 1.11 2.35 -0.37
N ALA A 93 0.85 1.25 0.33
CA ALA A 93 0.62 1.24 1.77
C ALA A 93 1.61 0.26 2.35
N LEU A 94 2.49 0.76 3.23
CA LEU A 94 3.55 -0.07 3.80
C LEU A 94 3.32 -0.21 5.29
N LEU A 95 3.10 -1.45 5.74
CA LEU A 95 3.11 -1.74 7.17
C LEU A 95 4.54 -1.63 7.69
N PRO A 96 4.72 -1.47 9.02
CA PRO A 96 6.06 -1.33 9.58
C PRO A 96 6.99 -2.46 9.12
N PHE A 97 8.25 -2.11 8.83
CA PHE A 97 9.22 -3.07 8.32
C PHE A 97 9.64 -4.10 9.37
N GLY A 98 9.32 -3.83 10.62
CA GLY A 98 9.75 -4.67 11.72
C GLY A 98 11.07 -4.18 12.28
N ARG A 99 11.70 -5.01 13.06
CA ARG A 99 12.86 -4.62 13.84
C ARG A 99 14.07 -5.36 13.39
#